data_9e569a9fbc3a108aa0e30fd4f35f429d
#
_entry.id   9e569a9fbc3a108aa0e30fd4f35f429d
#
_cell.length_a   1.000
_cell.length_b   1.000
_cell.length_c   1.000
_cell.angle_alpha   90.00
_cell.angle_beta   90.00
_cell.angle_gamma   90.00
#
_symmetry.space_group_name_H-M   'P 1'
#
loop_
_entity.id
_entity.type
_entity.pdbx_description
1 polymer ?
#
loop_
_entity_poly.entity_id
_entity_poly.type
_entity_poly.pdbx_seq_one_letter_code
_entity_poly.pdbx_strand_id
1 'polypeptide(L)'
;MKILVPVKRVIDYNVKPRVKADGSGVDLANVKMSMNPFDEIAVEEAIRIKEAGNAEEIVAVSVGPAKAQETLRTALAMGADRAILVETDEDLEPLAVAKILKAIVEEEQPGLVLLGKQSISDDSNQTGQMLAALLDRPQGTFANTITLEGDSVTVKR
;
A
#
# COMPACT_ATOMS: atom_id res chain seq x y z
N MET A 1 -4.21 3.26 -18.43
CA MET A 1 -4.47 4.05 -17.18
C MET A 1 -3.29 3.94 -16.21
N LYS A 2 -3.20 4.86 -15.22
CA LYS A 2 -2.23 4.81 -14.12
C LYS A 2 -2.81 4.03 -12.93
N ILE A 3 -2.00 3.22 -12.28
CA ILE A 3 -2.34 2.52 -11.03
C ILE A 3 -1.48 3.07 -9.90
N LEU A 4 -2.10 3.43 -8.78
CA LEU A 4 -1.41 3.81 -7.53
C LEU A 4 -1.45 2.63 -6.56
N VAL A 5 -0.30 2.28 -5.98
CA VAL A 5 -0.18 1.17 -5.03
C VAL A 5 0.51 1.64 -3.75
N PRO A 6 -0.25 1.91 -2.68
CA PRO A 6 0.32 2.16 -1.37
C PRO A 6 0.99 0.91 -0.81
N VAL A 7 2.20 1.07 -0.28
CA VAL A 7 2.99 -0.02 0.33
C VAL A 7 3.51 0.41 1.70
N LYS A 8 3.44 -0.49 2.68
CA LYS A 8 3.86 -0.22 4.07
C LYS A 8 5.09 -1.04 4.42
N ARG A 9 6.07 -0.39 5.08
CA ARG A 9 7.21 -1.05 5.70
C ARG A 9 6.79 -1.61 7.06
N VAL A 10 6.94 -2.91 7.26
CA VAL A 10 6.53 -3.62 8.47
C VAL A 10 7.64 -4.55 8.96
N ILE A 11 7.55 -5.05 10.19
CA ILE A 11 8.42 -6.14 10.65
C ILE A 11 8.20 -7.35 9.75
N ASP A 12 9.28 -7.96 9.28
CA ASP A 12 9.22 -9.20 8.48
C ASP A 12 8.48 -10.29 9.25
N TYR A 13 7.50 -10.93 8.63
CA TYR A 13 6.63 -11.92 9.28
C TYR A 13 7.38 -13.16 9.81
N ASN A 14 8.61 -13.40 9.38
CA ASN A 14 9.46 -14.46 9.92
C ASN A 14 10.16 -14.05 11.23
N VAL A 15 10.13 -12.76 11.59
CA VAL A 15 10.74 -12.26 12.81
C VAL A 15 9.75 -12.37 13.97
N LYS A 16 10.18 -12.95 15.07
CA LYS A 16 9.40 -12.95 16.31
C LYS A 16 9.50 -11.56 16.96
N PRO A 17 8.40 -10.78 17.04
CA PRO A 17 8.44 -9.47 17.66
C PRO A 17 8.74 -9.57 19.15
N ARG A 18 9.44 -8.57 19.67
CA ARG A 18 9.76 -8.44 21.10
C ARG A 18 9.18 -7.15 21.64
N VAL A 19 8.70 -7.19 22.87
CA VAL A 19 8.23 -5.99 23.59
C VAL A 19 9.44 -5.29 24.20
N LYS A 20 9.46 -3.95 24.16
CA LYS A 20 10.45 -3.14 24.87
C LYS A 20 10.41 -3.43 26.36
N ALA A 21 11.55 -3.24 27.04
CA ALA A 21 11.67 -3.53 28.47
C ALA A 21 10.69 -2.73 29.36
N ASP A 22 10.31 -1.54 28.92
CA ASP A 22 9.36 -0.65 29.61
C ASP A 22 7.88 -0.93 29.25
N GLY A 23 7.62 -1.89 28.36
CA GLY A 23 6.26 -2.24 27.90
C GLY A 23 5.61 -1.21 26.96
N SER A 24 6.31 -0.16 26.52
CA SER A 24 5.75 0.94 25.73
C SER A 24 5.44 0.58 24.28
N GLY A 25 5.83 -0.60 23.80
CA GLY A 25 5.57 -1.03 22.43
C GLY A 25 6.53 -2.12 21.96
N VAL A 26 6.54 -2.36 20.65
CA VAL A 26 7.42 -3.35 20.03
C VAL A 26 8.83 -2.77 19.86
N ASP A 27 9.84 -3.57 20.18
CA ASP A 27 11.24 -3.21 19.95
C ASP A 27 11.57 -3.36 18.45
N LEU A 28 11.84 -2.23 17.80
CA LEU A 28 12.20 -2.16 16.39
C LEU A 28 13.72 -2.06 16.16
N ALA A 29 14.54 -2.08 17.22
CA ALA A 29 15.99 -1.98 17.11
C ALA A 29 16.55 -3.24 16.43
N ASN A 30 17.30 -3.05 15.34
CA ASN A 30 17.95 -4.15 14.59
C ASN A 30 17.00 -5.29 14.13
N VAL A 31 15.74 -4.97 13.90
CA VAL A 31 14.75 -5.92 13.41
C VAL A 31 14.72 -5.87 11.88
N LYS A 32 14.69 -7.03 11.24
CA LYS A 32 14.48 -7.12 9.79
C LYS A 32 13.09 -6.57 9.46
N MET A 33 13.04 -5.63 8.54
CA MET A 33 11.81 -5.05 8.01
C MET A 33 11.61 -5.50 6.55
N SER A 34 10.36 -5.54 6.11
CA SER A 34 10.00 -5.92 4.74
C SER A 34 8.76 -5.12 4.29
N MET A 35 8.40 -5.26 3.02
CA MET A 35 7.09 -4.83 2.53
C MET A 35 6.00 -5.66 3.21
N ASN A 36 4.89 -5.02 3.58
CA ASN A 36 3.70 -5.74 4.04
C ASN A 36 3.28 -6.79 3.00
N PRO A 37 3.09 -8.07 3.38
CA PRO A 37 2.79 -9.14 2.42
C PRO A 37 1.52 -8.90 1.59
N PHE A 38 0.51 -8.26 2.15
CA PHE A 38 -0.70 -7.93 1.40
C PHE A 38 -0.47 -6.81 0.37
N ASP A 39 0.45 -5.88 0.65
CA ASP A 39 0.82 -4.85 -0.31
C ASP A 39 1.68 -5.42 -1.45
N GLU A 40 2.51 -6.43 -1.17
CA GLU A 40 3.26 -7.17 -2.18
C GLU A 40 2.31 -7.83 -3.19
N ILE A 41 1.20 -8.41 -2.71
CA ILE A 41 0.14 -8.96 -3.58
C ILE A 41 -0.49 -7.85 -4.44
N ALA A 42 -0.73 -6.67 -3.87
CA ALA A 42 -1.29 -5.54 -4.61
C ALA A 42 -0.33 -5.03 -5.70
N VAL A 43 0.98 -4.97 -5.43
CA VAL A 43 2.02 -4.63 -6.42
C VAL A 43 2.04 -5.66 -7.54
N GLU A 44 2.04 -6.95 -7.21
CA GLU A 44 2.01 -8.05 -8.20
C GLU A 44 0.78 -7.96 -9.09
N GLU A 45 -0.39 -7.70 -8.53
CA GLU A 45 -1.62 -7.58 -9.31
C GLU A 45 -1.58 -6.35 -10.23
N ALA A 46 -1.02 -5.22 -9.78
CA ALA A 46 -0.80 -4.05 -10.62
C ALA A 46 0.10 -4.37 -11.83
N ILE A 47 1.16 -5.15 -11.61
CA ILE A 47 2.07 -5.60 -12.67
C ILE A 47 1.32 -6.49 -13.67
N ARG A 48 0.54 -7.44 -13.20
CA ARG A 48 -0.28 -8.31 -14.08
C ARG A 48 -1.27 -7.51 -14.93
N ILE A 49 -1.92 -6.51 -14.35
CA ILE A 49 -2.83 -5.62 -15.06
C ILE A 49 -2.08 -4.84 -16.15
N LYS A 50 -0.86 -4.38 -15.85
CA LYS A 50 -0.02 -3.67 -16.81
C LYS A 50 0.47 -4.60 -17.94
N GLU A 51 0.94 -5.79 -17.62
CA GLU A 51 1.37 -6.80 -18.59
C GLU A 51 0.23 -7.21 -19.54
N ALA A 52 -1.01 -7.23 -19.03
CA ALA A 52 -2.20 -7.46 -19.84
C ALA A 52 -2.60 -6.26 -20.73
N GLY A 53 -1.84 -5.14 -20.68
CA GLY A 53 -2.09 -3.95 -21.49
C GLY A 53 -3.18 -3.01 -20.95
N ASN A 54 -3.67 -3.23 -19.72
CA ASN A 54 -4.74 -2.44 -19.13
C ASN A 54 -4.23 -1.25 -18.28
N ALA A 55 -2.92 -1.16 -18.06
CA ALA A 55 -2.29 -0.04 -17.39
C ALA A 55 -1.01 0.40 -18.12
N GLU A 56 -0.66 1.67 -18.01
CA GLU A 56 0.52 2.29 -18.62
C GLU A 56 1.61 2.55 -17.59
N GLU A 57 1.22 2.92 -16.37
CA GLU A 57 2.12 3.31 -15.31
C GLU A 57 1.66 2.77 -13.97
N ILE A 58 2.61 2.27 -13.19
CA ILE A 58 2.42 1.85 -11.79
C ILE A 58 3.25 2.77 -10.91
N VAL A 59 2.59 3.47 -9.97
CA VAL A 59 3.22 4.34 -8.99
C VAL A 59 3.07 3.73 -7.61
N ALA A 60 4.18 3.34 -6.98
CA ALA A 60 4.19 2.91 -5.59
C ALA A 60 4.28 4.14 -4.67
N VAL A 61 3.57 4.15 -3.55
CA VAL A 61 3.67 5.20 -2.55
C VAL A 61 3.81 4.61 -1.16
N SER A 62 4.67 5.20 -0.34
CA SER A 62 4.80 4.83 1.08
C SER A 62 4.77 6.09 1.93
N VAL A 63 4.12 6.01 3.08
CA VAL A 63 4.08 7.07 4.10
C VAL A 63 4.82 6.56 5.32
N GLY A 64 5.86 7.25 5.75
CA GLY A 64 6.67 6.82 6.89
C GLY A 64 8.08 7.43 6.90
N PRO A 65 8.96 6.93 7.76
CA PRO A 65 10.31 7.46 7.90
C PRO A 65 11.15 7.27 6.64
N ALA A 66 12.25 7.99 6.51
CA ALA A 66 13.19 7.90 5.38
C ALA A 66 13.56 6.46 4.99
N LYS A 67 13.63 5.54 5.97
CA LYS A 67 13.88 4.10 5.73
C LYS A 67 12.78 3.39 4.94
N ALA A 68 11.58 3.95 4.81
CA ALA A 68 10.51 3.38 3.98
C ALA A 68 10.89 3.38 2.48
N GLN A 69 11.92 4.15 2.06
CA GLN A 69 12.49 4.06 0.72
C GLN A 69 12.96 2.63 0.35
N GLU A 70 13.36 1.81 1.32
CA GLU A 70 13.78 0.43 1.07
C GLU A 70 12.62 -0.40 0.52
N THR A 71 11.43 -0.24 1.08
CA THR A 71 10.20 -0.89 0.61
C THR A 71 9.80 -0.38 -0.79
N LEU A 72 9.95 0.91 -1.05
CA LEU A 72 9.71 1.48 -2.38
C LEU A 72 10.69 0.95 -3.43
N ARG A 73 11.97 0.78 -3.07
CA ARG A 73 12.95 0.13 -3.95
C ARG A 73 12.58 -1.32 -4.26
N THR A 74 12.01 -2.03 -3.32
CA THR A 74 11.47 -3.39 -3.56
C THR A 74 10.32 -3.34 -4.56
N ALA A 75 9.37 -2.41 -4.42
CA ALA A 75 8.29 -2.23 -5.38
C ALA A 75 8.81 -1.90 -6.81
N LEU A 76 9.83 -1.03 -6.91
CA LEU A 76 10.50 -0.73 -8.18
C LEU A 76 11.19 -1.97 -8.77
N ALA A 77 11.86 -2.76 -7.95
CA ALA A 77 12.52 -4.00 -8.38
C ALA A 77 11.51 -5.07 -8.83
N MET A 78 10.29 -5.07 -8.30
CA MET A 78 9.19 -5.93 -8.75
C MET A 78 8.64 -5.50 -10.10
N GLY A 79 8.68 -4.21 -10.45
CA GLY A 79 8.21 -3.71 -11.74
C GLY A 79 7.36 -2.43 -11.68
N ALA A 80 7.28 -1.75 -10.54
CA ALA A 80 6.69 -0.42 -10.49
C ALA A 80 7.57 0.59 -11.26
N ASP A 81 6.95 1.55 -11.93
CA ASP A 81 7.65 2.53 -12.79
C ASP A 81 8.21 3.71 -11.99
N ARG A 82 7.47 4.16 -10.99
CA ARG A 82 7.85 5.28 -10.09
C ARG A 82 7.52 4.96 -8.65
N ALA A 83 8.17 5.69 -7.76
CA ALA A 83 7.91 5.59 -6.34
C ALA A 83 7.86 6.99 -5.69
N ILE A 84 6.94 7.16 -4.75
CA ILE A 84 6.75 8.39 -3.97
C ILE A 84 6.92 8.04 -2.49
N LEU A 85 7.81 8.76 -1.80
CA LEU A 85 7.93 8.71 -0.35
C LEU A 85 7.31 9.98 0.25
N VAL A 86 6.28 9.80 1.06
CA VAL A 86 5.81 10.85 1.97
C VAL A 86 6.53 10.66 3.29
N GLU A 87 7.59 11.45 3.49
CA GLU A 87 8.46 11.29 4.64
C GLU A 87 7.86 11.91 5.90
N THR A 88 7.73 11.10 6.93
CA THR A 88 7.32 11.52 8.27
C THR A 88 7.81 10.51 9.30
N ASP A 89 8.22 11.00 10.48
CA ASP A 89 8.53 10.17 11.64
C ASP A 89 7.35 10.05 12.62
N GLU A 90 6.22 10.68 12.30
CA GLU A 90 4.99 10.60 13.10
C GLU A 90 4.34 9.22 13.02
N ASP A 91 3.81 8.76 14.14
CA ASP A 91 2.99 7.54 14.20
C ASP A 91 1.56 7.86 13.74
N LEU A 92 1.25 7.50 12.51
CA LEU A 92 0.02 7.90 11.85
C LEU A 92 -1.04 6.80 11.91
N GLU A 93 -2.22 7.19 12.38
CA GLU A 93 -3.43 6.38 12.35
C GLU A 93 -4.02 6.27 10.91
N PRO A 94 -4.84 5.23 10.62
CA PRO A 94 -5.36 4.97 9.28
C PRO A 94 -6.04 6.16 8.59
N LEU A 95 -6.79 6.98 9.33
CA LEU A 95 -7.45 8.16 8.76
C LEU A 95 -6.46 9.23 8.31
N ALA A 96 -5.38 9.43 9.06
CA ALA A 96 -4.32 10.36 8.66
C ALA A 96 -3.63 9.90 7.38
N VAL A 97 -3.31 8.61 7.29
CA VAL A 97 -2.75 8.00 6.08
C VAL A 97 -3.71 8.13 4.90
N ALA A 98 -5.01 7.87 5.08
CA ALA A 98 -6.02 8.02 4.04
C ALA A 98 -6.11 9.46 3.51
N LYS A 99 -6.00 10.48 4.38
CA LYS A 99 -5.98 11.90 3.97
C LYS A 99 -4.72 12.24 3.16
N ILE A 100 -3.57 11.73 3.54
CA ILE A 100 -2.32 11.89 2.78
C ILE A 100 -2.44 11.22 1.41
N LEU A 101 -2.92 9.98 1.37
CA LEU A 101 -3.14 9.26 0.11
C LEU A 101 -4.16 9.96 -0.79
N LYS A 102 -5.18 10.61 -0.22
CA LYS A 102 -6.12 11.42 -0.99
C LYS A 102 -5.38 12.53 -1.75
N ALA A 103 -4.51 13.29 -1.09
CA ALA A 103 -3.72 14.34 -1.75
C ALA A 103 -2.86 13.77 -2.90
N ILE A 104 -2.23 12.61 -2.69
CA ILE A 104 -1.46 11.93 -3.75
C ILE A 104 -2.36 11.50 -4.91
N VAL A 105 -3.55 10.98 -4.64
CA VAL A 105 -4.53 10.61 -5.68
C VAL A 105 -4.98 11.85 -6.47
N GLU A 106 -5.20 12.98 -5.79
CA GLU A 106 -5.58 14.24 -6.44
C GLU A 106 -4.45 14.81 -7.31
N GLU A 107 -3.19 14.59 -6.98
CA GLU A 107 -2.02 14.99 -7.77
C GLU A 107 -1.76 14.02 -8.93
N GLU A 108 -1.72 12.72 -8.65
CA GLU A 108 -1.35 11.68 -9.61
C GLU A 108 -2.47 11.26 -10.55
N GLN A 109 -3.73 11.50 -10.19
CA GLN A 109 -4.91 11.15 -10.97
C GLN A 109 -4.94 9.69 -11.46
N PRO A 110 -4.75 8.69 -10.59
CA PRO A 110 -4.80 7.30 -10.99
C PRO A 110 -6.23 6.87 -11.35
N GLY A 111 -6.36 6.01 -12.36
CA GLY A 111 -7.63 5.37 -12.68
C GLY A 111 -8.01 4.29 -11.66
N LEU A 112 -7.00 3.64 -11.07
CA LEU A 112 -7.19 2.59 -10.08
C LEU A 112 -6.21 2.78 -8.91
N VAL A 113 -6.68 2.52 -7.69
CA VAL A 113 -5.83 2.42 -6.49
C VAL A 113 -5.94 1.00 -5.96
N LEU A 114 -4.82 0.29 -5.91
CA LEU A 114 -4.74 -1.06 -5.35
C LEU A 114 -4.04 -1.02 -4.00
N LEU A 115 -4.72 -1.44 -2.96
CA LEU A 115 -4.17 -1.53 -1.61
C LEU A 115 -4.15 -2.99 -1.16
N GLY A 116 -3.15 -3.36 -0.39
CA GLY A 116 -3.19 -4.60 0.38
C GLY A 116 -4.44 -4.64 1.25
N LYS A 117 -5.02 -5.83 1.42
CA LYS A 117 -6.23 -6.03 2.24
C LYS A 117 -6.09 -5.38 3.62
N GLN A 118 -4.92 -5.53 4.25
CA GLN A 118 -4.61 -5.03 5.58
C GLN A 118 -3.09 -4.98 5.78
N SER A 119 -2.63 -4.33 6.84
CA SER A 119 -1.24 -4.43 7.29
C SER A 119 -1.11 -5.47 8.40
N ILE A 120 -0.07 -6.31 8.35
CA ILE A 120 0.22 -7.26 9.43
C ILE A 120 0.70 -6.58 10.73
N SER A 121 0.97 -5.27 10.70
CA SER A 121 1.40 -4.51 11.87
C SER A 121 0.26 -4.17 12.84
N ASP A 122 -0.93 -3.92 12.33
CA ASP A 122 -2.08 -3.46 13.12
C ASP A 122 -3.40 -4.18 12.80
N ASP A 123 -3.49 -4.87 11.67
CA ASP A 123 -4.67 -5.60 11.18
C ASP A 123 -5.96 -4.74 11.10
N SER A 124 -5.85 -3.42 11.10
CA SER A 124 -7.02 -2.52 11.17
C SER A 124 -7.92 -2.58 9.95
N ASN A 125 -7.38 -2.83 8.76
CA ASN A 125 -8.12 -2.92 7.50
C ASN A 125 -9.08 -1.74 7.28
N GLN A 126 -8.60 -0.51 7.44
CA GLN A 126 -9.43 0.70 7.42
C GLN A 126 -9.00 1.73 6.37
N THR A 127 -7.71 1.83 6.07
CA THR A 127 -7.15 2.92 5.23
C THR A 127 -7.80 2.97 3.85
N GLY A 128 -7.93 1.84 3.17
CA GLY A 128 -8.50 1.78 1.82
C GLY A 128 -9.97 2.21 1.77
N GLN A 129 -10.78 1.76 2.72
CA GLN A 129 -12.18 2.12 2.83
C GLN A 129 -12.36 3.61 3.15
N MET A 130 -11.54 4.15 4.05
CA MET A 130 -11.51 5.58 4.37
C MET A 130 -11.09 6.42 3.16
N LEU A 131 -10.07 5.97 2.43
CA LEU A 131 -9.64 6.64 1.20
C LEU A 131 -10.74 6.68 0.15
N ALA A 132 -11.42 5.55 -0.09
CA ALA A 132 -12.53 5.48 -1.03
C ALA A 132 -13.66 6.45 -0.67
N ALA A 133 -14.02 6.52 0.62
CA ALA A 133 -15.01 7.46 1.12
C ALA A 133 -14.58 8.92 0.97
N LEU A 134 -13.32 9.25 1.27
CA LEU A 134 -12.78 10.61 1.12
C LEU A 134 -12.71 11.08 -0.34
N LEU A 135 -12.60 10.15 -1.28
CA LEU A 135 -12.54 10.41 -2.73
C LEU A 135 -13.91 10.33 -3.41
N ASP A 136 -14.94 9.91 -2.70
CA ASP A 136 -16.25 9.56 -3.26
C ASP A 136 -16.14 8.56 -4.43
N ARG A 137 -15.27 7.56 -4.26
CA ARG A 137 -15.04 6.48 -5.23
C ARG A 137 -15.57 5.14 -4.74
N PRO A 138 -16.04 4.26 -5.67
CA PRO A 138 -16.44 2.91 -5.30
C PRO A 138 -15.25 2.11 -4.77
N GLN A 139 -15.54 1.07 -3.97
CA GLN A 139 -14.55 0.17 -3.42
C GLN A 139 -14.95 -1.31 -3.61
N GLY A 140 -13.96 -2.15 -3.91
CA GLY A 140 -14.09 -3.60 -3.88
C GLY A 140 -13.11 -4.16 -2.84
N THR A 141 -13.64 -4.69 -1.73
CA THR A 141 -12.84 -5.18 -0.61
C THR A 141 -12.73 -6.70 -0.58
N PHE A 142 -11.66 -7.23 0.03
CA PHE A 142 -11.40 -8.66 0.13
C PHE A 142 -11.36 -9.35 -1.25
N ALA A 143 -10.77 -8.65 -2.23
CA ALA A 143 -10.67 -9.14 -3.58
C ALA A 143 -9.78 -10.39 -3.67
N ASN A 144 -10.31 -11.45 -4.26
CA ASN A 144 -9.54 -12.62 -4.68
C ASN A 144 -9.09 -12.48 -6.15
N THR A 145 -9.97 -11.94 -6.99
CA THR A 145 -9.69 -11.72 -8.42
C THR A 145 -10.25 -10.38 -8.84
N ILE A 146 -9.50 -9.67 -9.68
CA ILE A 146 -9.90 -8.39 -10.28
C ILE A 146 -9.93 -8.58 -11.80
N THR A 147 -11.04 -8.19 -12.44
CA THR A 147 -11.17 -8.18 -13.89
C THR A 147 -11.55 -6.78 -14.35
N LEU A 148 -10.80 -6.26 -15.33
CA LEU A 148 -11.02 -4.95 -15.93
C LEU A 148 -11.66 -5.12 -17.31
N GLU A 149 -12.79 -4.44 -17.53
CA GLU A 149 -13.49 -4.44 -18.83
C GLU A 149 -13.93 -3.00 -19.13
N GLY A 150 -13.18 -2.32 -19.99
CA GLY A 150 -13.38 -0.88 -20.26
C GLY A 150 -13.28 -0.06 -18.98
N ASP A 151 -14.33 0.66 -18.61
CA ASP A 151 -14.40 1.49 -17.40
C ASP A 151 -14.94 0.74 -16.17
N SER A 152 -15.14 -0.57 -16.29
CA SER A 152 -15.72 -1.39 -15.22
C SER A 152 -14.65 -2.25 -14.56
N VAL A 153 -14.75 -2.38 -13.24
CA VAL A 153 -13.93 -3.28 -12.42
C VAL A 153 -14.85 -4.29 -11.75
N THR A 154 -14.65 -5.56 -12.08
CA THR A 154 -15.36 -6.67 -11.42
C THR A 154 -14.43 -7.31 -10.38
N VAL A 155 -14.93 -7.47 -9.16
CA VAL A 155 -14.20 -8.06 -8.05
C VAL A 155 -14.90 -9.35 -7.62
N LYS A 156 -14.16 -10.47 -7.65
CA LYS A 156 -14.58 -11.72 -6.99
C LYS A 156 -13.97 -11.74 -5.58
N ARG A 157 -14.79 -12.05 -4.58
CA ARG A 157 -14.42 -12.09 -3.16
C ARG A 157 -14.26 -13.52 -2.67
#